data_681c963f0e65d3128aa4b9617bc426dd
#
_entry.id   681c963f0e65d3128aa4b9617bc426dd
#
_cell.length_a   1.000
_cell.length_b   1.000
_cell.length_c   1.000
_cell.angle_alpha   90.00
_cell.angle_beta   90.00
_cell.angle_gamma   90.00
#
_symmetry.space_group_name_H-M   'P 1'
#
loop_
_entity.id
_entity.type
_entity.pdbx_description
1 polymer ?
#
loop_
_entity_poly.entity_id
_entity_poly.type
_entity_poly.pdbx_seq_one_letter_code
_entity_poly.pdbx_strand_id
1 'polypeptide(L)' 'MKKLKFNPNIYDTIRKNIKKYRKEKGMTSAQLAELVDLSHDFIRQIESEKTAYNFSVDTFYKISVALDVRLDDLIK' A
#
# COMPACT_ATOMS: atom_id res chain seq x y z
N MET A 1 -24.20 22.42 -9.61
CA MET A 1 -22.93 22.10 -8.91
C MET A 1 -22.62 20.62 -9.05
N LYS A 2 -21.38 20.30 -9.40
CA LYS A 2 -20.97 18.91 -9.60
C LYS A 2 -20.81 18.22 -8.25
N LYS A 3 -21.45 17.05 -8.09
CA LYS A 3 -21.35 16.26 -6.88
C LYS A 3 -20.07 15.43 -6.90
N LEU A 4 -19.26 15.55 -5.85
CA LEU A 4 -18.02 14.81 -5.74
C LEU A 4 -18.28 13.42 -5.17
N LYS A 5 -17.50 12.45 -5.65
CA LYS A 5 -17.55 11.09 -5.15
C LYS A 5 -16.20 10.72 -4.54
N PHE A 6 -16.22 10.19 -3.33
CA PHE A 6 -15.02 9.76 -2.63
C PHE A 6 -15.11 8.27 -2.35
N ASN A 7 -13.96 7.60 -2.39
CA ASN A 7 -13.88 6.20 -1.99
C ASN A 7 -13.79 6.15 -0.45
N PRO A 8 -14.86 5.69 0.25
CA PRO A 8 -14.83 5.64 1.72
C PRO A 8 -13.87 4.57 2.25
N ASN A 9 -13.40 3.68 1.39
CA ASN A 9 -12.52 2.57 1.75
C ASN A 9 -11.16 2.70 1.06
N ILE A 10 -10.64 3.92 0.96
CA ILE A 10 -9.40 4.16 0.21
C ILE A 10 -8.22 3.37 0.79
N TYR A 11 -8.12 3.24 2.12
CA TYR A 11 -7.04 2.46 2.72
C TYR A 11 -7.13 0.98 2.36
N ASP A 12 -8.34 0.43 2.30
CA ASP A 12 -8.53 -0.96 1.87
C ASP A 12 -8.12 -1.16 0.42
N THR A 13 -8.46 -0.20 -0.43
CA THR A 13 -8.05 -0.22 -1.84
C THR A 13 -6.52 -0.23 -1.94
N ILE A 14 -5.86 0.65 -1.19
CA ILE A 14 -4.40 0.76 -1.21
C ILE A 14 -3.76 -0.54 -0.70
N ARG A 15 -4.27 -1.10 0.40
CA ARG A 15 -3.75 -2.36 0.96
C ARG A 15 -3.79 -3.50 -0.04
N LYS A 16 -4.91 -3.65 -0.72
CA LYS A 16 -5.09 -4.70 -1.72
C LYS A 16 -4.13 -4.49 -2.89
N ASN A 17 -3.97 -3.26 -3.33
CA ASN A 17 -3.08 -2.94 -4.44
C ASN A 17 -1.61 -3.14 -4.07
N ILE A 18 -1.20 -2.77 -2.85
CA ILE A 18 0.17 -3.02 -2.38
C ILE A 18 0.47 -4.51 -2.45
N LYS A 19 -0.41 -5.33 -1.91
CA LYS A 19 -0.23 -6.78 -1.92
C LYS A 19 -0.20 -7.33 -3.35
N LYS A 20 -1.10 -6.86 -4.21
CA LYS A 20 -1.17 -7.27 -5.61
C LYS A 20 0.13 -6.99 -6.34
N TYR A 21 0.61 -5.75 -6.30
CA TYR A 21 1.83 -5.36 -7.02
C TYR A 21 3.07 -6.01 -6.43
N ARG A 22 3.10 -6.18 -5.09
CA ARG A 22 4.19 -6.90 -4.45
C ARG A 22 4.31 -8.33 -5.00
N LYS A 23 3.19 -9.03 -5.09
CA LYS A 23 3.16 -10.40 -5.60
C LYS A 23 3.51 -10.45 -7.08
N GLU A 24 3.05 -9.50 -7.86
CA GLU A 24 3.40 -9.41 -9.28
C GLU A 24 4.90 -9.24 -9.49
N LYS A 25 5.58 -8.56 -8.57
CA LYS A 25 7.04 -8.39 -8.60
C LYS A 25 7.80 -9.60 -8.05
N GLY A 26 7.09 -10.63 -7.60
CA GLY A 26 7.70 -11.80 -6.98
C GLY A 26 8.36 -11.50 -5.64
N MET A 27 7.88 -10.52 -4.94
CA MET A 27 8.50 -9.99 -3.72
C MET A 27 7.75 -10.47 -2.50
N THR A 28 8.47 -10.88 -1.45
CA THR A 28 7.86 -11.20 -0.16
C THR A 28 7.61 -9.90 0.62
N SER A 29 6.72 -9.96 1.61
CA SER A 29 6.49 -8.80 2.48
C SER A 29 7.75 -8.41 3.25
N ALA A 30 8.60 -9.38 3.60
CA ALA A 30 9.88 -9.10 4.25
C ALA A 30 10.82 -8.34 3.32
N GLN A 31 10.86 -8.71 2.04
CA GLN A 31 11.68 -8.02 1.04
C GLN A 31 11.19 -6.58 0.82
N LEU A 32 9.89 -6.39 0.73
CA LEU A 32 9.34 -5.04 0.62
C LEU A 32 9.69 -4.20 1.84
N ALA A 33 9.54 -4.77 3.04
CA ALA A 33 9.88 -4.07 4.29
C ALA A 33 11.33 -3.60 4.29
N GLU A 34 12.25 -4.46 3.83
CA GLU A 34 13.67 -4.12 3.75
C GLU A 34 13.91 -2.97 2.79
N LEU A 35 13.26 -2.97 1.63
CA LEU A 35 13.41 -1.92 0.63
C LEU A 35 12.93 -0.56 1.12
N VAL A 36 11.90 -0.52 1.94
CA VAL A 36 11.33 0.73 2.44
C VAL A 36 11.81 1.08 3.85
N ASP A 37 12.75 0.30 4.38
CA ASP A 37 13.35 0.49 5.70
C ASP A 37 12.27 0.51 6.81
N LEU A 38 11.35 -0.45 6.73
CA LEU A 38 10.30 -0.63 7.73
C LEU A 38 10.35 -2.07 8.23
N SER A 39 9.70 -2.33 9.37
CA SER A 39 9.67 -3.68 9.91
C SER A 39 8.76 -4.58 9.08
N HIS A 40 9.08 -5.89 9.07
CA HIS A 40 8.25 -6.89 8.41
C HIS A 40 6.83 -6.89 8.99
N ASP A 41 6.71 -6.76 10.31
CA ASP A 41 5.40 -6.71 10.96
C ASP A 41 4.58 -5.51 10.50
N PHE A 42 5.23 -4.35 10.30
CA PHE A 42 4.55 -3.15 9.81
C PHE A 42 3.95 -3.41 8.43
N ILE A 43 4.72 -4.00 7.51
CA ILE A 43 4.23 -4.28 6.16
C ILE A 43 3.09 -5.29 6.22
N ARG A 44 3.20 -6.32 7.06
CA ARG A 44 2.13 -7.30 7.23
C ARG A 44 0.85 -6.64 7.74
N GLN A 45 0.97 -5.70 8.68
CA GLN A 45 -0.17 -4.96 9.20
C GLN A 45 -0.81 -4.09 8.15
N ILE A 46 0.01 -3.41 7.33
CA ILE A 46 -0.50 -2.59 6.23
C ILE A 46 -1.31 -3.44 5.25
N GLU A 47 -0.84 -4.64 4.93
CA GLU A 47 -1.50 -5.52 3.97
C GLU A 47 -2.71 -6.26 4.56
N SER A 48 -2.89 -6.22 5.87
CA SER A 48 -3.95 -6.96 6.55
C SER A 48 -5.28 -6.23 6.42
N GLU A 49 -6.29 -6.92 5.91
CA GLU A 49 -7.65 -6.38 5.82
C GLU A 49 -8.34 -6.34 7.18
N LYS A 50 -7.80 -7.02 8.18
CA LYS A 50 -8.41 -7.15 9.50
C LYS A 50 -8.04 -6.02 10.46
N THR A 51 -7.03 -5.22 10.11
CA THR A 51 -6.58 -4.14 10.97
C THR A 51 -6.94 -2.80 10.35
N ALA A 52 -7.36 -1.87 11.19
CA ALA A 52 -7.63 -0.50 10.76
C ALA A 52 -6.33 0.33 10.81
N TYR A 53 -5.22 -0.28 10.44
CA TYR A 53 -3.90 0.36 10.53
C TYR A 53 -3.70 1.28 9.33
N ASN A 54 -3.55 2.56 9.60
CA ASN A 54 -3.29 3.56 8.59
C ASN A 54 -1.79 3.84 8.52
N PHE A 55 -1.35 4.41 7.42
CA PHE A 55 0.05 4.71 7.19
C PHE A 55 0.19 6.13 6.66
N SER A 56 1.37 6.71 6.82
CA SER A 56 1.64 8.07 6.40
C SER A 56 1.81 8.18 4.89
N VAL A 57 1.69 9.40 4.37
CA VAL A 57 1.98 9.69 2.96
C VAL A 57 3.42 9.30 2.62
N ASP A 58 4.36 9.52 3.55
CA ASP A 58 5.76 9.14 3.36
C ASP A 58 5.90 7.63 3.12
N THR A 59 5.25 6.82 3.95
CA THR A 59 5.24 5.37 3.79
C THR A 59 4.63 4.97 2.46
N PHE A 60 3.49 5.55 2.12
CA PHE A 60 2.79 5.31 0.86
C PHE A 60 3.70 5.60 -0.34
N TYR A 61 4.38 6.74 -0.31
CA TYR A 61 5.31 7.12 -1.37
C TYR A 61 6.46 6.12 -1.49
N LYS A 62 7.08 5.75 -0.37
CA LYS A 62 8.19 4.80 -0.37
C LYS A 62 7.79 3.44 -0.95
N ILE A 63 6.60 2.97 -0.59
CA ILE A 63 6.09 1.70 -1.11
C ILE A 63 5.88 1.79 -2.63
N SER A 64 5.34 2.89 -3.14
CA SER A 64 5.14 3.05 -4.57
C SER A 64 6.48 3.01 -5.33
N VAL A 65 7.51 3.63 -4.78
CA VAL A 65 8.85 3.61 -5.39
C VAL A 65 9.43 2.19 -5.37
N ALA A 66 9.31 1.50 -4.25
CA ALA A 66 9.84 0.14 -4.11
C ALA A 66 9.14 -0.83 -5.05
N LEU A 67 7.85 -0.66 -5.29
CA LEU A 67 7.07 -1.49 -6.19
C LEU A 67 7.15 -1.04 -7.64
N ASP A 68 7.81 0.08 -7.90
CA ASP A 68 7.93 0.66 -9.25
C ASP A 68 6.56 0.91 -9.87
N VAL A 69 5.65 1.47 -9.10
CA VAL A 69 4.32 1.85 -9.57
C VAL A 69 4.06 3.31 -9.21
N ARG A 70 3.07 3.90 -9.85
CA ARG A 70 2.67 5.26 -9.55
C ARG A 70 1.74 5.26 -8.35
N LEU A 71 1.67 6.41 -7.65
CA LEU A 71 0.75 6.55 -6.53
C LEU A 71 -0.69 6.29 -6.95
N ASP A 72 -1.08 6.77 -8.13
CA ASP A 72 -2.44 6.57 -8.61
C ASP A 72 -2.74 5.11 -8.95
N ASP A 73 -1.73 4.31 -9.29
CA ASP A 73 -1.94 2.87 -9.47
C ASP A 73 -2.38 2.18 -8.18
N LEU A 74 -1.92 2.71 -7.04
CA LEU A 74 -2.25 2.13 -5.74
C LEU A 74 -3.64 2.53 -5.24
N ILE A 75 -4.22 3.58 -5.79
CA ILE A 75 -5.53 4.08 -5.33
C ILE A 75 -6.68 3.74 -6.27
N LYS A 76 -6.42 3.01 -7.33
CA LYS A 76 -7.46 2.60 -8.30
C LYS A 76 -8.21 1.36 -7.90
#